data_3f8d198b0d7e2418fd8e0c1f89770390
#
_entry.id   3f8d198b0d7e2418fd8e0c1f89770390
#
_cell.length_a   1.000
_cell.length_b   1.000
_cell.length_c   1.000
_cell.angle_alpha   90.00
_cell.angle_beta   90.00
_cell.angle_gamma   90.00
#
_symmetry.space_group_name_H-M   'P 1'
#
loop_
_entity.id
_entity.type
_entity.pdbx_description
1 polymer ?
#
loop_
_entity_poly.entity_id
_entity_poly.type
_entity_poly.pdbx_seq_one_letter_code
_entity_poly.pdbx_strand_id
1 'polypeptide(L)'
;MIAKTFQGLESVLAQELTELGADNVQMGHRMVSFTGDKEMLYRANFNLRTAIRILKPIKHFRATTADEVYDAVKAIDWSEYLSLNTSFAVDSVVYSSEFRHSKFVAYKVKDAIVDQFRERQGERPNIHITNPDIQLHIHVAEYDCTLSLDSSGESLHRRGYRQESVEAPLNEVLAAGIVLMTGWRGECDFIDPMCGSGTIPIEAALIARGIAPGVYRKEYAFEKWPDFDRELFDRIYEDDSRERPFEHHIYGYDVNRNAVAIATRNVKAAGLSKEITIDQRDIADFTQPEQRAILVTNPPYGERISSPDLLGLYKTIGERLKHQFVGNDAWVLSYREECFDKIGLKPSLRTPLFNGSLECELRKYQMFSGRFNDMRADGQDIKTPQERRLMADHKRFKQHREFRERLDDDPEERMRDRREERRNAFSRRGGEDNDRRSRFADRGERPARRPSSRNPFAPHAEEGERGGRNEWREERREGRNEGFREKRGFKGGKDFGHKNYGKGGGRKDFGRGNKGRTYGDEED
;
A
#
# COMPACT_ATOMS: atom_id res chain seq x y z
N MET A 1 -10.34 0.26 -15.10
CA MET A 1 -9.15 0.70 -14.34
C MET A 1 -8.99 -0.13 -13.08
N ILE A 2 -7.80 -0.12 -12.48
CA ILE A 2 -7.49 -0.88 -11.27
C ILE A 2 -6.83 0.06 -10.26
N ALA A 3 -7.45 0.27 -9.11
CA ALA A 3 -6.85 0.95 -7.98
C ALA A 3 -6.23 -0.08 -7.04
N LYS A 4 -4.91 -0.01 -6.82
CA LYS A 4 -4.19 -0.87 -5.87
C LYS A 4 -4.27 -0.28 -4.47
N THR A 5 -4.40 -1.14 -3.46
CA THR A 5 -4.46 -0.74 -2.05
C THR A 5 -3.77 -1.75 -1.13
N PHE A 6 -3.72 -1.46 0.17
CA PHE A 6 -3.33 -2.45 1.17
C PHE A 6 -4.47 -3.43 1.45
N GLN A 7 -4.10 -4.64 1.83
CA GLN A 7 -5.06 -5.64 2.28
C GLN A 7 -5.79 -5.14 3.54
N GLY A 8 -7.11 -5.26 3.53
CA GLY A 8 -8.01 -4.76 4.58
C GLY A 8 -8.57 -3.36 4.29
N LEU A 9 -8.09 -2.65 3.25
CA LEU A 9 -8.61 -1.35 2.84
C LEU A 9 -9.48 -1.42 1.58
N GLU A 10 -9.73 -2.61 1.02
CA GLU A 10 -10.45 -2.77 -0.24
C GLU A 10 -11.88 -2.22 -0.17
N SER A 11 -12.58 -2.43 0.95
CA SER A 11 -13.95 -1.92 1.14
C SER A 11 -13.99 -0.39 1.29
N VAL A 12 -12.98 0.19 1.94
CA VAL A 12 -12.85 1.65 2.09
C VAL A 12 -12.57 2.28 0.74
N LEU A 13 -11.62 1.71 -0.03
CA LEU A 13 -11.30 2.19 -1.38
C LEU A 13 -12.49 2.06 -2.34
N ALA A 14 -13.26 0.96 -2.25
CA ALA A 14 -14.46 0.78 -3.05
C ALA A 14 -15.53 1.83 -2.73
N GLN A 15 -15.66 2.22 -1.46
CA GLN A 15 -16.53 3.30 -1.05
C GLN A 15 -16.05 4.65 -1.59
N GLU A 16 -14.76 4.99 -1.47
CA GLU A 16 -14.20 6.22 -2.05
C GLU A 16 -14.45 6.32 -3.56
N LEU A 17 -14.24 5.23 -4.31
CA LEU A 17 -14.50 5.17 -5.75
C LEU A 17 -15.97 5.38 -6.08
N THR A 18 -16.89 4.77 -5.33
CA THR A 18 -18.33 4.96 -5.49
C THR A 18 -18.76 6.41 -5.22
N GLU A 19 -18.23 7.02 -4.15
CA GLU A 19 -18.45 8.42 -3.78
C GLU A 19 -17.84 9.39 -4.82
N LEU A 20 -16.79 8.97 -5.53
CA LEU A 20 -16.18 9.72 -6.61
C LEU A 20 -17.00 9.66 -7.91
N GLY A 21 -17.95 8.71 -8.01
CA GLY A 21 -18.80 8.48 -9.17
C GLY A 21 -18.26 7.46 -10.17
N ALA A 22 -17.36 6.57 -9.75
CA ALA A 22 -16.87 5.49 -10.59
C ALA A 22 -17.93 4.40 -10.81
N ASP A 23 -17.97 3.84 -12.01
CA ASP A 23 -18.88 2.76 -12.39
C ASP A 23 -18.25 1.38 -12.16
N ASN A 24 -19.11 0.34 -12.05
CA ASN A 24 -18.72 -1.07 -11.98
C ASN A 24 -17.62 -1.36 -10.94
N VAL A 25 -17.73 -0.76 -9.76
CA VAL A 25 -16.76 -0.90 -8.67
C VAL A 25 -16.80 -2.32 -8.11
N GLN A 26 -15.69 -3.07 -8.22
CA GLN A 26 -15.57 -4.45 -7.77
C GLN A 26 -14.31 -4.65 -6.93
N MET A 27 -14.47 -5.16 -5.72
CA MET A 27 -13.36 -5.48 -4.82
C MET A 27 -12.65 -6.77 -5.27
N GLY A 28 -11.32 -6.72 -5.31
CA GLY A 28 -10.42 -7.86 -5.47
C GLY A 28 -9.42 -7.95 -4.33
N HIS A 29 -8.45 -8.83 -4.42
CA HIS A 29 -7.39 -8.94 -3.41
C HIS A 29 -6.37 -7.81 -3.58
N ARG A 30 -6.25 -6.93 -2.58
CA ARG A 30 -5.39 -5.75 -2.56
C ARG A 30 -5.61 -4.79 -3.74
N MET A 31 -6.84 -4.77 -4.26
CA MET A 31 -7.23 -3.91 -5.38
C MET A 31 -8.74 -3.71 -5.44
N VAL A 32 -9.14 -2.67 -6.15
CA VAL A 32 -10.53 -2.45 -6.59
C VAL A 32 -10.49 -2.14 -8.08
N SER A 33 -11.26 -2.89 -8.88
CA SER A 33 -11.47 -2.57 -10.28
C SER A 33 -12.69 -1.65 -10.46
N PHE A 34 -12.63 -0.77 -11.43
CA PHE A 34 -13.70 0.18 -11.73
C PHE A 34 -13.64 0.63 -13.19
N THR A 35 -14.73 1.17 -13.70
CA THR A 35 -14.80 1.80 -15.02
C THR A 35 -15.00 3.30 -14.89
N GLY A 36 -14.54 4.02 -15.90
CA GLY A 36 -14.62 5.46 -16.00
C GLY A 36 -13.82 5.96 -17.21
N ASP A 37 -13.94 7.21 -17.51
CA ASP A 37 -13.25 7.91 -18.59
C ASP A 37 -11.89 8.48 -18.14
N LYS A 38 -11.33 9.38 -18.94
CA LYS A 38 -10.08 10.10 -18.64
C LYS A 38 -10.24 11.02 -17.42
N GLU A 39 -11.39 11.66 -17.27
CA GLU A 39 -11.67 12.50 -16.09
C GLU A 39 -11.66 11.66 -14.83
N MET A 40 -12.30 10.50 -14.82
CA MET A 40 -12.30 9.58 -13.69
C MET A 40 -10.88 9.08 -13.36
N LEU A 41 -10.03 8.85 -14.37
CA LEU A 41 -8.61 8.49 -14.15
C LEU A 41 -7.88 9.58 -13.35
N TYR A 42 -8.04 10.84 -13.78
CA TYR A 42 -7.40 11.99 -13.12
C TYR A 42 -7.96 12.22 -11.72
N ARG A 43 -9.28 12.21 -11.58
CA ARG A 43 -9.97 12.35 -10.29
C ARG A 43 -9.58 11.24 -9.30
N ALA A 44 -9.44 9.98 -9.77
CA ALA A 44 -9.01 8.86 -8.94
C ALA A 44 -7.59 9.06 -8.41
N ASN A 45 -6.64 9.50 -9.25
CA ASN A 45 -5.27 9.79 -8.80
C ASN A 45 -5.21 10.95 -7.80
N PHE A 46 -6.02 11.99 -8.01
CA PHE A 46 -6.00 13.22 -7.23
C PHE A 46 -6.73 13.09 -5.88
N ASN A 47 -7.89 12.41 -5.87
CA ASN A 47 -8.81 12.42 -4.72
C ASN A 47 -8.75 11.18 -3.82
N LEU A 48 -8.32 10.00 -4.32
CA LEU A 48 -8.36 8.77 -3.53
C LEU A 48 -7.30 8.78 -2.42
N ARG A 49 -7.74 8.57 -1.19
CA ARG A 49 -6.89 8.56 0.01
C ARG A 49 -6.29 7.19 0.28
N THR A 50 -7.04 6.13 -0.07
CA THR A 50 -6.66 4.75 0.24
C THR A 50 -6.10 3.97 -0.96
N ALA A 51 -5.93 4.62 -2.12
CA ALA A 51 -5.21 4.07 -3.25
C ALA A 51 -3.70 4.27 -3.12
N ILE A 52 -2.93 3.25 -3.49
CA ILE A 52 -1.46 3.30 -3.61
C ILE A 52 -1.07 3.67 -5.04
N ARG A 53 -1.86 3.21 -6.03
CA ARG A 53 -1.56 3.32 -7.45
C ARG A 53 -2.82 3.08 -8.29
N ILE A 54 -2.96 3.82 -9.38
CA ILE A 54 -4.05 3.64 -10.36
C ILE A 54 -3.44 3.12 -11.66
N LEU A 55 -3.92 1.98 -12.11
CA LEU A 55 -3.47 1.31 -13.33
C LEU A 55 -4.56 1.36 -14.40
N LYS A 56 -4.17 1.70 -15.64
CA LYS A 56 -5.03 1.64 -16.83
C LYS A 56 -4.65 0.40 -17.64
N PRO A 57 -5.41 -0.71 -17.56
CA PRO A 57 -5.14 -1.91 -18.36
C PRO A 57 -5.20 -1.59 -19.86
N ILE A 58 -4.20 -2.07 -20.60
CA ILE A 58 -4.12 -1.93 -22.07
C ILE A 58 -4.27 -3.27 -22.77
N LYS A 59 -3.89 -4.38 -22.11
CA LYS A 59 -4.01 -5.72 -22.68
C LYS A 59 -4.23 -6.77 -21.61
N HIS A 60 -5.22 -7.62 -21.85
CA HIS A 60 -5.42 -8.88 -21.12
C HIS A 60 -5.13 -10.04 -22.07
N PHE A 61 -4.34 -11.01 -21.63
CA PHE A 61 -4.00 -12.19 -22.42
C PHE A 61 -3.64 -13.35 -21.49
N ARG A 62 -3.59 -14.55 -22.05
CA ARG A 62 -3.10 -15.75 -21.35
C ARG A 62 -1.75 -16.13 -21.91
N ALA A 63 -0.82 -16.48 -21.04
CA ALA A 63 0.49 -16.99 -21.39
C ALA A 63 0.92 -18.08 -20.40
N THR A 64 1.51 -19.15 -20.92
CA THR A 64 2.09 -20.25 -20.14
C THR A 64 3.61 -20.20 -20.15
N THR A 65 4.18 -19.45 -21.09
CA THR A 65 5.63 -19.27 -21.25
C THR A 65 5.99 -17.78 -21.37
N ALA A 66 7.25 -17.47 -21.10
CA ALA A 66 7.77 -16.13 -21.25
C ALA A 66 7.81 -15.66 -22.73
N ASP A 67 7.89 -16.61 -23.66
CA ASP A 67 7.88 -16.30 -25.10
C ASP A 67 6.46 -15.94 -25.56
N GLU A 68 5.43 -16.59 -25.03
CA GLU A 68 4.03 -16.18 -25.26
C GLU A 68 3.73 -14.78 -24.68
N VAL A 69 4.37 -14.41 -23.55
CA VAL A 69 4.27 -13.03 -23.03
C VAL A 69 4.94 -12.06 -24.01
N TYR A 70 6.13 -12.39 -24.52
CA TYR A 70 6.83 -11.57 -25.51
C TYR A 70 5.97 -11.37 -26.77
N ASP A 71 5.43 -12.44 -27.35
CA ASP A 71 4.62 -12.38 -28.57
C ASP A 71 3.35 -11.56 -28.38
N ALA A 72 2.64 -11.76 -27.26
CA ALA A 72 1.42 -11.00 -26.94
C ALA A 72 1.70 -9.51 -26.78
N VAL A 73 2.81 -9.15 -26.17
CA VAL A 73 3.25 -7.75 -25.95
C VAL A 73 3.75 -7.14 -27.25
N LYS A 74 4.51 -7.86 -28.06
CA LYS A 74 5.00 -7.40 -29.36
C LYS A 74 3.87 -7.13 -30.36
N ALA A 75 2.72 -7.81 -30.21
CA ALA A 75 1.53 -7.60 -31.03
C ALA A 75 0.77 -6.28 -30.73
N ILE A 76 1.12 -5.55 -29.66
CA ILE A 76 0.52 -4.24 -29.33
C ILE A 76 1.21 -3.19 -30.20
N ASP A 77 0.46 -2.21 -30.70
CA ASP A 77 1.07 -1.06 -31.38
C ASP A 77 1.61 -0.06 -30.35
N TRP A 78 2.91 -0.15 -30.10
CA TRP A 78 3.55 0.69 -29.10
C TRP A 78 3.72 2.14 -29.51
N SER A 79 3.52 2.49 -30.78
CA SER A 79 3.55 3.88 -31.25
C SER A 79 2.41 4.75 -30.69
N GLU A 80 1.34 4.11 -30.19
CA GLU A 80 0.25 4.80 -29.49
C GLU A 80 0.65 5.32 -28.09
N TYR A 81 1.67 4.71 -27.48
CA TYR A 81 2.08 4.97 -26.09
C TYR A 81 3.48 5.58 -25.98
N LEU A 82 4.38 5.24 -26.89
CA LEU A 82 5.80 5.55 -26.83
C LEU A 82 6.30 6.14 -28.14
N SER A 83 7.33 6.97 -28.05
CA SER A 83 8.13 7.44 -29.16
C SER A 83 9.62 7.17 -28.91
N LEU A 84 10.49 7.38 -29.89
CA LEU A 84 11.95 7.26 -29.70
C LEU A 84 12.50 8.24 -28.66
N ASN A 85 11.79 9.37 -28.44
CA ASN A 85 12.21 10.39 -27.48
C ASN A 85 11.66 10.18 -26.06
N THR A 86 10.77 9.21 -25.87
CA THR A 86 10.21 8.88 -24.54
C THR A 86 10.99 7.74 -23.90
N SER A 87 11.11 7.80 -22.59
CA SER A 87 11.69 6.73 -21.77
C SER A 87 10.59 5.89 -21.13
N PHE A 88 10.88 4.60 -20.90
CA PHE A 88 9.93 3.73 -20.21
C PHE A 88 10.60 2.80 -19.21
N ALA A 89 9.80 2.26 -18.29
CA ALA A 89 10.17 1.17 -17.41
C ALA A 89 9.02 0.17 -17.26
N VAL A 90 9.35 -1.05 -16.84
CA VAL A 90 8.39 -2.13 -16.64
C VAL A 90 8.54 -2.69 -15.23
N ASP A 91 7.49 -2.56 -14.43
CA ASP A 91 7.32 -3.28 -13.16
C ASP A 91 6.53 -4.55 -13.37
N SER A 92 6.81 -5.58 -12.58
CA SER A 92 6.12 -6.86 -12.67
C SER A 92 5.77 -7.43 -11.31
N VAL A 93 4.56 -7.96 -11.22
CA VAL A 93 4.07 -8.73 -10.08
C VAL A 93 3.57 -10.08 -10.59
N VAL A 94 4.13 -11.15 -10.04
CA VAL A 94 3.88 -12.51 -10.53
C VAL A 94 3.44 -13.41 -9.37
N TYR A 95 2.30 -14.02 -9.53
CA TYR A 95 1.74 -15.09 -8.69
C TYR A 95 1.46 -16.31 -9.57
N SER A 96 2.49 -17.11 -9.84
CA SER A 96 2.39 -18.25 -10.76
C SER A 96 3.35 -19.35 -10.36
N SER A 97 2.95 -20.60 -10.59
CA SER A 97 3.83 -21.76 -10.44
C SER A 97 4.86 -21.87 -11.57
N GLU A 98 4.53 -21.35 -12.74
CA GLU A 98 5.37 -21.42 -13.96
C GLU A 98 6.36 -20.24 -14.05
N PHE A 99 5.88 -19.04 -13.79
CA PHE A 99 6.70 -17.83 -13.83
C PHE A 99 7.39 -17.59 -12.48
N ARG A 100 8.59 -18.16 -12.29
CA ARG A 100 9.30 -18.10 -10.99
C ARG A 100 10.02 -16.77 -10.71
N HIS A 101 10.28 -15.97 -11.74
CA HIS A 101 11.07 -14.74 -11.62
C HIS A 101 10.34 -13.55 -12.25
N SER A 102 9.78 -12.69 -11.42
CA SER A 102 9.07 -11.50 -11.88
C SER A 102 9.92 -10.60 -12.77
N LYS A 103 11.19 -10.35 -12.41
CA LYS A 103 12.11 -9.55 -13.24
C LYS A 103 12.30 -10.10 -14.64
N PHE A 104 12.28 -11.42 -14.81
CA PHE A 104 12.40 -12.03 -16.14
C PHE A 104 11.19 -11.71 -17.02
N VAL A 105 9.99 -11.73 -16.45
CA VAL A 105 8.77 -11.32 -17.17
C VAL A 105 8.84 -9.85 -17.58
N ALA A 106 9.29 -8.96 -16.67
CA ALA A 106 9.49 -7.55 -17.00
C ALA A 106 10.51 -7.36 -18.16
N TYR A 107 11.59 -8.14 -18.18
CA TYR A 107 12.56 -8.08 -19.28
C TYR A 107 11.96 -8.55 -20.60
N LYS A 108 11.13 -9.59 -20.63
CA LYS A 108 10.45 -10.05 -21.85
C LYS A 108 9.49 -8.98 -22.39
N VAL A 109 8.74 -8.31 -21.52
CA VAL A 109 7.89 -7.16 -21.92
C VAL A 109 8.76 -6.05 -22.52
N LYS A 110 9.85 -5.68 -21.84
CA LYS A 110 10.80 -4.67 -22.33
C LYS A 110 11.39 -5.05 -23.69
N ASP A 111 11.86 -6.29 -23.85
CA ASP A 111 12.48 -6.78 -25.08
C ASP A 111 11.49 -6.75 -26.25
N ALA A 112 10.23 -7.17 -26.03
CA ALA A 112 9.16 -7.12 -27.04
C ALA A 112 8.93 -5.69 -27.57
N ILE A 113 8.91 -4.69 -26.67
CA ILE A 113 8.75 -3.28 -27.01
C ILE A 113 9.96 -2.78 -27.83
N VAL A 114 11.16 -3.02 -27.31
CA VAL A 114 12.42 -2.58 -27.95
C VAL A 114 12.57 -3.18 -29.34
N ASP A 115 12.26 -4.47 -29.51
CA ASP A 115 12.43 -5.14 -30.80
C ASP A 115 11.39 -4.68 -31.83
N GLN A 116 10.15 -4.36 -31.41
CA GLN A 116 9.16 -3.76 -32.30
C GLN A 116 9.65 -2.40 -32.86
N PHE A 117 10.19 -1.54 -32.00
CA PHE A 117 10.73 -0.25 -32.43
C PHE A 117 11.94 -0.42 -33.35
N ARG A 118 12.86 -1.33 -33.06
CA ARG A 118 14.02 -1.63 -33.92
C ARG A 118 13.61 -2.12 -35.28
N GLU A 119 12.60 -3.02 -35.35
CA GLU A 119 12.10 -3.55 -36.62
C GLU A 119 11.39 -2.50 -37.46
N ARG A 120 10.64 -1.58 -36.82
CA ARG A 120 9.84 -0.57 -37.54
C ARG A 120 10.62 0.72 -37.87
N GLN A 121 11.51 1.14 -36.96
CA GLN A 121 12.15 2.46 -37.01
C GLN A 121 13.70 2.41 -36.99
N GLY A 122 14.30 1.22 -36.83
CA GLY A 122 15.75 1.06 -36.77
C GLY A 122 16.38 1.43 -35.42
N GLU A 123 15.66 2.09 -34.54
CA GLU A 123 16.12 2.59 -33.26
C GLU A 123 15.21 2.09 -32.14
N ARG A 124 15.54 2.39 -30.89
CA ARG A 124 14.75 1.97 -29.72
C ARG A 124 14.50 3.14 -28.76
N PRO A 125 13.36 3.16 -28.03
CA PRO A 125 13.14 4.11 -26.94
C PRO A 125 14.12 3.86 -25.77
N ASN A 126 14.34 4.90 -24.98
CA ASN A 126 15.22 4.84 -23.82
C ASN A 126 14.53 4.12 -22.64
N ILE A 127 15.37 3.52 -21.77
CA ILE A 127 14.91 2.91 -20.53
C ILE A 127 15.39 3.76 -19.35
N HIS A 128 14.47 4.20 -18.52
CA HIS A 128 14.77 4.98 -17.33
C HIS A 128 14.01 4.43 -16.14
N ILE A 129 14.70 3.72 -15.23
CA ILE A 129 14.06 2.94 -14.16
C ILE A 129 13.48 3.83 -13.07
N THR A 130 14.12 4.95 -12.75
CA THR A 130 13.77 5.76 -11.58
C THR A 130 12.62 6.74 -11.83
N ASN A 131 12.62 7.39 -12.99
CA ASN A 131 11.58 8.35 -13.37
C ASN A 131 11.35 8.27 -14.89
N PRO A 132 10.69 7.19 -15.37
CA PRO A 132 10.36 7.04 -16.79
C PRO A 132 9.25 8.01 -17.19
N ASP A 133 9.14 8.28 -18.49
CA ASP A 133 7.98 8.98 -19.03
C ASP A 133 6.76 8.07 -19.05
N ILE A 134 6.95 6.79 -19.38
CA ILE A 134 5.89 5.78 -19.38
C ILE A 134 6.27 4.63 -18.42
N GLN A 135 5.51 4.48 -17.36
CA GLN A 135 5.63 3.36 -16.43
C GLN A 135 4.61 2.28 -16.82
N LEU A 136 5.11 1.09 -17.13
CA LEU A 136 4.30 -0.10 -17.41
C LEU A 136 4.27 -1.02 -16.20
N HIS A 137 3.16 -1.71 -16.04
CA HIS A 137 2.99 -2.71 -14.99
C HIS A 137 2.39 -3.98 -15.58
N ILE A 138 3.10 -5.11 -15.50
CA ILE A 138 2.56 -6.42 -15.84
C ILE A 138 2.23 -7.21 -14.59
N HIS A 139 1.00 -7.69 -14.51
CA HIS A 139 0.51 -8.59 -13.47
C HIS A 139 0.22 -9.95 -14.07
N VAL A 140 0.81 -10.98 -13.48
CA VAL A 140 0.60 -12.39 -13.86
C VAL A 140 -0.03 -13.12 -12.69
N ALA A 141 -1.23 -13.66 -12.89
CA ALA A 141 -1.94 -14.52 -11.94
C ALA A 141 -2.11 -15.90 -12.56
N GLU A 142 -1.29 -16.86 -12.16
CA GLU A 142 -1.11 -18.16 -12.82
C GLU A 142 -0.77 -17.99 -14.31
N TYR A 143 -1.75 -18.04 -15.21
CA TYR A 143 -1.60 -17.87 -16.66
C TYR A 143 -2.25 -16.58 -17.20
N ASP A 144 -3.01 -15.88 -16.35
CA ASP A 144 -3.74 -14.68 -16.76
C ASP A 144 -2.85 -13.45 -16.57
N CYS A 145 -2.52 -12.82 -17.67
CA CYS A 145 -1.64 -11.67 -17.75
C CYS A 145 -2.43 -10.38 -17.99
N THR A 146 -2.12 -9.35 -17.24
CA THR A 146 -2.66 -8.01 -17.44
C THR A 146 -1.52 -7.03 -17.57
N LEU A 147 -1.38 -6.39 -18.73
CA LEU A 147 -0.45 -5.30 -18.97
C LEU A 147 -1.20 -3.98 -18.83
N SER A 148 -0.63 -3.06 -18.06
CA SER A 148 -1.27 -1.77 -17.73
C SER A 148 -0.26 -0.63 -17.80
N LEU A 149 -0.76 0.58 -18.11
CA LEU A 149 -0.06 1.84 -17.84
C LEU A 149 -0.26 2.20 -16.36
N ASP A 150 0.80 2.64 -15.71
CA ASP A 150 0.71 3.24 -14.38
C ASP A 150 0.47 4.74 -14.54
N SER A 151 -0.69 5.20 -14.10
CA SER A 151 -1.06 6.62 -14.19
C SER A 151 -0.54 7.46 -13.02
N SER A 152 -0.13 6.82 -11.94
CA SER A 152 0.26 7.51 -10.71
C SER A 152 1.73 7.93 -10.68
N GLY A 153 2.62 7.09 -11.23
CA GLY A 153 4.07 7.28 -11.17
C GLY A 153 4.61 6.96 -9.77
N GLU A 154 5.05 7.96 -9.03
CA GLU A 154 5.39 7.77 -7.62
C GLU A 154 4.16 7.32 -6.84
N SER A 155 4.35 6.38 -5.90
CA SER A 155 3.23 5.84 -5.12
C SER A 155 2.41 6.93 -4.44
N LEU A 156 1.07 6.83 -4.49
CA LEU A 156 0.14 7.85 -4.01
C LEU A 156 0.21 8.10 -2.49
N HIS A 157 0.81 7.18 -1.70
CA HIS A 157 1.05 7.44 -0.28
C HIS A 157 2.03 8.61 -0.07
N ARG A 158 2.95 8.84 -1.00
CA ARG A 158 3.84 10.00 -0.97
C ARG A 158 3.06 11.26 -1.37
N ARG A 159 2.31 11.81 -0.41
CA ARG A 159 1.48 12.98 -0.65
C ARG A 159 2.30 14.21 -1.03
N GLY A 160 3.45 14.42 -0.38
CA GLY A 160 4.33 15.58 -0.56
C GLY A 160 4.46 16.45 0.70
N TYR A 161 3.53 16.37 1.65
CA TYR A 161 3.60 17.18 2.87
C TYR A 161 4.67 16.70 3.88
N ARG A 162 5.08 15.43 3.84
CA ARG A 162 6.06 14.87 4.75
C ARG A 162 7.46 15.39 4.41
N GLN A 163 8.00 16.25 5.24
CA GLN A 163 9.37 16.76 5.11
C GLN A 163 10.38 15.83 5.78
N GLU A 164 10.02 15.34 6.98
CA GLU A 164 10.85 14.45 7.79
C GLU A 164 10.00 13.33 8.38
N SER A 165 10.66 12.26 8.82
CA SER A 165 9.99 11.14 9.47
C SER A 165 10.77 10.62 10.66
N VAL A 166 10.06 10.06 11.64
CA VAL A 166 10.64 9.19 12.66
C VAL A 166 11.08 7.87 12.04
N GLU A 167 11.75 7.01 12.81
CA GLU A 167 12.34 5.75 12.32
C GLU A 167 11.33 4.81 11.63
N ALA A 168 10.08 4.76 12.08
CA ALA A 168 9.05 3.87 11.56
C ALA A 168 7.70 4.60 11.37
N PRO A 169 7.59 5.53 10.40
CA PRO A 169 6.37 6.29 10.20
C PRO A 169 5.26 5.39 9.65
N LEU A 170 4.03 5.62 10.10
CA LEU A 170 2.86 5.01 9.49
C LEU A 170 2.72 5.49 8.04
N ASN A 171 2.32 4.59 7.15
CA ASN A 171 2.05 4.93 5.75
C ASN A 171 0.78 5.80 5.67
N GLU A 172 0.79 6.84 4.84
CA GLU A 172 -0.28 7.84 4.71
C GLU A 172 -1.60 7.21 4.22
N VAL A 173 -1.53 6.26 3.29
CA VAL A 173 -2.70 5.51 2.80
C VAL A 173 -3.32 4.67 3.92
N LEU A 174 -2.48 4.03 4.75
CA LEU A 174 -2.96 3.26 5.89
C LEU A 174 -3.56 4.17 6.98
N ALA A 175 -2.92 5.30 7.26
CA ALA A 175 -3.42 6.29 8.22
C ALA A 175 -4.79 6.85 7.80
N ALA A 176 -4.92 7.28 6.54
CA ALA A 176 -6.20 7.72 5.98
C ALA A 176 -7.27 6.62 6.06
N GLY A 177 -6.90 5.38 5.70
CA GLY A 177 -7.79 4.23 5.79
C GLY A 177 -8.29 3.99 7.21
N ILE A 178 -7.40 4.04 8.21
CA ILE A 178 -7.76 3.91 9.63
C ILE A 178 -8.76 5.00 10.03
N VAL A 179 -8.48 6.27 9.71
CA VAL A 179 -9.39 7.39 10.01
C VAL A 179 -10.75 7.18 9.33
N LEU A 180 -10.78 6.82 8.05
CA LEU A 180 -12.01 6.55 7.31
C LEU A 180 -12.81 5.39 7.91
N MET A 181 -12.14 4.33 8.41
CA MET A 181 -12.78 3.18 9.07
C MET A 181 -13.48 3.55 10.37
N THR A 182 -13.01 4.56 11.09
CA THR A 182 -13.67 5.01 12.32
C THR A 182 -15.06 5.59 12.07
N GLY A 183 -15.33 6.02 10.84
CA GLY A 183 -16.53 6.77 10.46
C GLY A 183 -16.46 8.26 10.77
N TRP A 184 -15.42 8.72 11.47
CA TRP A 184 -15.25 10.15 11.77
C TRP A 184 -14.95 10.96 10.50
N ARG A 185 -15.58 12.12 10.40
CA ARG A 185 -15.46 13.05 9.28
C ARG A 185 -15.31 14.52 9.73
N GLY A 186 -15.04 14.75 11.02
CA GLY A 186 -14.90 16.08 11.61
C GLY A 186 -16.04 16.48 12.54
N GLU A 187 -16.84 15.53 13.07
CA GLU A 187 -18.02 15.82 13.91
C GLU A 187 -17.66 16.09 15.38
N CYS A 188 -16.43 15.91 15.78
CA CYS A 188 -15.91 16.14 17.12
C CYS A 188 -14.39 16.27 17.07
N ASP A 189 -13.77 16.57 18.19
CA ASP A 189 -12.31 16.63 18.31
C ASP A 189 -11.66 15.27 17.99
N PHE A 190 -10.42 15.32 17.53
CA PHE A 190 -9.63 14.14 17.19
C PHE A 190 -8.33 14.12 17.97
N ILE A 191 -7.96 12.97 18.55
CA ILE A 191 -6.79 12.86 19.42
C ILE A 191 -5.91 11.68 18.99
N ASP A 192 -4.62 11.93 18.75
CA ASP A 192 -3.60 10.89 18.63
C ASP A 192 -2.52 11.09 19.70
N PRO A 193 -2.56 10.33 20.81
CA PRO A 193 -1.66 10.51 21.95
C PRO A 193 -0.24 9.97 21.73
N MET A 194 0.04 9.35 20.58
CA MET A 194 1.37 8.84 20.20
C MET A 194 1.61 9.07 18.70
N CYS A 195 1.54 10.35 18.29
CA CYS A 195 1.40 10.74 16.89
C CYS A 195 2.67 10.57 16.04
N GLY A 196 3.83 10.32 16.64
CA GLY A 196 5.08 10.15 15.92
C GLY A 196 5.39 11.33 15.02
N SER A 197 5.45 11.13 13.71
CA SER A 197 5.66 12.19 12.70
C SER A 197 4.39 12.94 12.28
N GLY A 198 3.26 12.74 12.98
CA GLY A 198 2.00 13.46 12.75
C GLY A 198 1.15 12.92 11.60
N THR A 199 1.38 11.68 11.12
CA THR A 199 0.68 11.16 9.93
C THR A 199 -0.83 11.03 10.15
N ILE A 200 -1.28 10.42 11.25
CA ILE A 200 -2.71 10.26 11.56
C ILE A 200 -3.39 11.64 11.73
N PRO A 201 -2.86 12.58 12.54
CA PRO A 201 -3.40 13.92 12.66
C PRO A 201 -3.54 14.66 11.32
N ILE A 202 -2.52 14.59 10.44
CA ILE A 202 -2.57 15.27 9.14
C ILE A 202 -3.64 14.65 8.23
N GLU A 203 -3.66 13.31 8.06
CA GLU A 203 -4.68 12.64 7.24
C GLU A 203 -6.09 12.86 7.81
N ALA A 204 -6.25 12.94 9.15
CA ALA A 204 -7.52 13.30 9.78
C ALA A 204 -7.96 14.72 9.39
N ALA A 205 -7.07 15.71 9.44
CA ALA A 205 -7.39 17.08 9.05
C ALA A 205 -7.75 17.20 7.56
N LEU A 206 -7.04 16.49 6.68
CA LEU A 206 -7.37 16.44 5.25
C LEU A 206 -8.75 15.83 5.00
N ILE A 207 -9.14 14.82 5.78
CA ILE A 207 -10.47 14.21 5.72
C ILE A 207 -11.53 15.17 6.25
N ALA A 208 -11.31 15.79 7.41
CA ALA A 208 -12.24 16.72 8.03
C ALA A 208 -12.51 17.93 7.13
N ARG A 209 -11.45 18.52 6.57
CA ARG A 209 -11.51 19.66 5.67
C ARG A 209 -11.99 19.32 4.25
N GLY A 210 -12.04 18.04 3.87
CA GLY A 210 -12.35 17.63 2.50
C GLY A 210 -11.23 17.90 1.48
N ILE A 211 -10.02 18.27 1.93
CA ILE A 211 -8.86 18.57 1.09
C ILE A 211 -8.39 17.30 0.37
N ALA A 212 -8.25 17.34 -0.94
CA ALA A 212 -7.76 16.20 -1.72
C ALA A 212 -6.29 15.88 -1.39
N PRO A 213 -5.91 14.60 -1.23
CA PRO A 213 -4.52 14.23 -0.89
C PRO A 213 -3.53 14.57 -2.00
N GLY A 214 -4.02 14.78 -3.22
CA GLY A 214 -3.23 15.09 -4.41
C GLY A 214 -2.69 16.51 -4.47
N VAL A 215 -3.21 17.46 -3.69
CA VAL A 215 -2.80 18.89 -3.73
C VAL A 215 -1.32 19.13 -3.42
N TYR A 216 -0.67 18.22 -2.69
CA TYR A 216 0.74 18.34 -2.32
C TYR A 216 1.69 17.65 -3.31
N ARG A 217 1.15 16.91 -4.29
CA ARG A 217 1.97 16.19 -5.25
C ARG A 217 2.50 17.12 -6.33
N LYS A 218 3.72 16.85 -6.79
CA LYS A 218 4.37 17.65 -7.84
C LYS A 218 3.97 17.22 -9.24
N GLU A 219 3.76 15.91 -9.46
CA GLU A 219 3.48 15.34 -10.77
C GLU A 219 2.78 13.99 -10.66
N TYR A 220 2.11 13.59 -11.72
CA TYR A 220 1.58 12.25 -11.96
C TYR A 220 2.15 11.70 -13.27
N ALA A 221 2.25 10.35 -13.39
CA ALA A 221 2.76 9.75 -14.62
C ALA A 221 1.88 10.03 -15.83
N PHE A 222 0.55 10.14 -15.65
CA PHE A 222 -0.37 10.45 -16.75
C PHE A 222 -0.12 11.82 -17.40
N GLU A 223 0.54 12.76 -16.71
CA GLU A 223 0.87 14.08 -17.26
C GLU A 223 1.91 14.01 -18.39
N LYS A 224 2.65 12.90 -18.47
CA LYS A 224 3.65 12.63 -19.53
C LYS A 224 3.07 11.82 -20.68
N TRP A 225 1.80 11.41 -20.60
CA TRP A 225 1.19 10.61 -21.66
C TRP A 225 0.87 11.45 -22.90
N PRO A 226 0.94 10.87 -24.11
CA PRO A 226 0.65 11.61 -25.34
C PRO A 226 -0.76 12.21 -25.42
N ASP A 227 -1.72 11.57 -24.73
CA ASP A 227 -3.13 11.96 -24.68
C ASP A 227 -3.49 12.77 -23.44
N PHE A 228 -2.52 13.35 -22.73
CA PHE A 228 -2.76 14.17 -21.54
C PHE A 228 -3.58 15.43 -21.89
N ASP A 229 -4.64 15.63 -21.14
CA ASP A 229 -5.53 16.79 -21.24
C ASP A 229 -5.29 17.74 -20.06
N ARG A 230 -4.49 18.78 -20.31
CA ARG A 230 -4.11 19.78 -19.30
C ARG A 230 -5.32 20.55 -18.80
N GLU A 231 -6.19 21.01 -19.67
CA GLU A 231 -7.34 21.84 -19.26
C GLU A 231 -8.30 21.04 -18.38
N LEU A 232 -8.50 19.76 -18.68
CA LEU A 232 -9.29 18.87 -17.86
C LEU A 232 -8.66 18.68 -16.48
N PHE A 233 -7.33 18.48 -16.43
CA PHE A 233 -6.64 18.27 -15.15
C PHE A 233 -6.60 19.55 -14.31
N ASP A 234 -6.37 20.72 -14.92
CA ASP A 234 -6.36 22.00 -14.23
C ASP A 234 -7.74 22.27 -13.57
N ARG A 235 -8.86 21.95 -14.23
CA ARG A 235 -10.20 22.02 -13.60
C ARG A 235 -10.36 21.10 -12.39
N ILE A 236 -9.77 19.90 -12.42
CA ILE A 236 -9.83 18.96 -11.29
C ILE A 236 -8.93 19.44 -10.14
N TYR A 237 -7.78 20.02 -10.48
CA TYR A 237 -6.83 20.55 -9.50
C TYR A 237 -7.39 21.79 -8.77
N GLU A 238 -8.13 22.63 -9.46
CA GLU A 238 -8.74 23.86 -8.94
C GLU A 238 -10.11 23.63 -8.27
N ASP A 239 -10.66 22.40 -8.35
CA ASP A 239 -11.97 22.07 -7.76
C ASP A 239 -11.86 21.91 -6.24
N ASP A 240 -12.21 22.96 -5.52
CA ASP A 240 -12.32 23.04 -4.07
C ASP A 240 -13.74 22.76 -3.52
N SER A 241 -14.68 22.37 -4.38
CA SER A 241 -16.10 22.16 -4.03
C SER A 241 -16.34 21.14 -2.90
N ARG A 242 -15.37 20.30 -2.61
CA ARG A 242 -15.40 19.33 -1.52
C ARG A 242 -14.83 19.88 -0.21
N GLU A 243 -14.13 21.01 -0.27
CA GLU A 243 -13.59 21.62 0.93
C GLU A 243 -14.70 22.19 1.81
N ARG A 244 -14.50 22.07 3.11
CA ARG A 244 -15.47 22.52 4.11
C ARG A 244 -14.76 23.05 5.36
N PRO A 245 -15.41 23.95 6.11
CA PRO A 245 -14.89 24.38 7.40
C PRO A 245 -14.83 23.19 8.37
N PHE A 246 -13.85 23.22 9.27
CA PHE A 246 -13.70 22.28 10.36
C PHE A 246 -13.75 23.07 11.69
N GLU A 247 -14.81 22.87 12.46
CA GLU A 247 -15.14 23.65 13.67
C GLU A 247 -14.56 23.04 14.95
N HIS A 248 -14.02 21.83 14.87
CA HIS A 248 -13.36 21.12 15.96
C HIS A 248 -11.85 21.22 15.85
N HIS A 249 -11.13 20.50 16.71
CA HIS A 249 -9.68 20.54 16.73
C HIS A 249 -9.05 19.15 16.74
N ILE A 250 -7.81 19.06 16.27
CA ILE A 250 -7.03 17.82 16.24
C ILE A 250 -5.82 18.00 17.15
N TYR A 251 -5.65 17.08 18.09
CA TYR A 251 -4.55 17.06 19.04
C TYR A 251 -3.64 15.88 18.76
N GLY A 252 -2.36 16.14 18.52
CA GLY A 252 -1.31 15.14 18.43
C GLY A 252 -0.33 15.28 19.60
N TYR A 253 -0.09 14.18 20.30
CA TYR A 253 0.88 14.15 21.38
C TYR A 253 1.94 13.10 21.11
N ASP A 254 3.14 13.33 21.61
CA ASP A 254 4.21 12.32 21.66
C ASP A 254 5.13 12.61 22.86
N VAL A 255 5.64 11.59 23.51
CA VAL A 255 6.60 11.74 24.59
C VAL A 255 7.98 12.20 24.08
N ASN A 256 8.31 11.86 22.83
CA ASN A 256 9.57 12.14 22.20
C ASN A 256 9.59 13.55 21.60
N ARG A 257 10.37 14.46 22.20
CA ARG A 257 10.54 15.84 21.74
C ARG A 257 10.94 15.97 20.26
N ASN A 258 11.75 15.04 19.75
CA ASN A 258 12.14 15.05 18.33
C ASN A 258 10.96 14.69 17.43
N ALA A 259 10.13 13.70 17.82
CA ALA A 259 8.91 13.36 17.10
C ALA A 259 7.94 14.54 17.04
N VAL A 260 7.73 15.24 18.16
CA VAL A 260 6.93 16.48 18.24
C VAL A 260 7.46 17.55 17.27
N ALA A 261 8.77 17.80 17.24
CA ALA A 261 9.36 18.76 16.33
C ALA A 261 9.19 18.38 14.84
N ILE A 262 9.31 17.09 14.51
CA ILE A 262 9.07 16.56 13.17
C ILE A 262 7.60 16.70 12.79
N ALA A 263 6.67 16.27 13.66
CA ALA A 263 5.23 16.39 13.44
C ALA A 263 4.81 17.84 13.19
N THR A 264 5.31 18.78 14.01
CA THR A 264 5.03 20.23 13.86
C THR A 264 5.50 20.75 12.49
N ARG A 265 6.70 20.34 12.01
CA ARG A 265 7.18 20.72 10.67
C ARG A 265 6.30 20.14 9.56
N ASN A 266 5.88 18.88 9.67
CA ASN A 266 5.00 18.23 8.69
C ASN A 266 3.61 18.89 8.67
N VAL A 267 3.02 19.20 9.82
CA VAL A 267 1.75 19.95 9.94
C VAL A 267 1.86 21.32 9.29
N LYS A 268 2.94 22.04 9.53
CA LYS A 268 3.21 23.34 8.89
C LYS A 268 3.37 23.20 7.38
N ALA A 269 4.08 22.18 6.90
CA ALA A 269 4.26 21.91 5.46
C ALA A 269 2.94 21.52 4.78
N ALA A 270 2.02 20.91 5.51
CA ALA A 270 0.67 20.62 5.07
C ALA A 270 -0.28 21.84 5.14
N GLY A 271 0.15 22.98 5.71
CA GLY A 271 -0.70 24.17 5.86
C GLY A 271 -1.82 24.02 6.91
N LEU A 272 -1.71 23.03 7.81
CA LEU A 272 -2.78 22.62 8.74
C LEU A 272 -2.54 23.07 10.19
N SER A 273 -1.73 24.12 10.40
CA SER A 273 -1.38 24.60 11.76
C SER A 273 -2.56 25.24 12.51
N LYS A 274 -3.66 25.54 11.83
CA LYS A 274 -4.88 26.06 12.47
C LYS A 274 -5.75 24.94 13.02
N GLU A 275 -5.76 23.80 12.35
CA GLU A 275 -6.58 22.64 12.66
C GLU A 275 -5.92 21.68 13.63
N ILE A 276 -4.57 21.67 13.69
CA ILE A 276 -3.79 20.68 14.44
C ILE A 276 -2.85 21.35 15.44
N THR A 277 -2.93 20.93 16.70
CA THR A 277 -1.95 21.23 17.74
C THR A 277 -1.10 20.01 18.03
N ILE A 278 0.22 20.15 18.03
CA ILE A 278 1.17 19.10 18.38
C ILE A 278 1.95 19.52 19.63
N ASP A 279 1.83 18.72 20.70
CA ASP A 279 2.48 18.99 21.98
C ASP A 279 3.25 17.79 22.52
N GLN A 280 4.26 18.05 23.35
CA GLN A 280 4.96 17.01 24.09
C GLN A 280 4.15 16.60 25.31
N ARG A 281 3.67 15.34 25.33
CA ARG A 281 2.91 14.77 26.44
C ARG A 281 3.08 13.26 26.52
N ASP A 282 3.23 12.74 27.73
CA ASP A 282 3.16 11.30 27.97
C ASP A 282 1.69 10.85 28.02
N ILE A 283 1.39 9.66 27.49
CA ILE A 283 0.05 9.05 27.61
C ILE A 283 -0.35 8.88 29.10
N ALA A 284 0.61 8.71 30.00
CA ALA A 284 0.37 8.67 31.44
C ALA A 284 -0.25 9.95 32.00
N ASP A 285 -0.06 11.08 31.34
CA ASP A 285 -0.62 12.40 31.73
C ASP A 285 -1.89 12.75 30.94
N PHE A 286 -2.43 11.80 30.15
CA PHE A 286 -3.66 12.02 29.39
C PHE A 286 -4.84 12.26 30.33
N THR A 287 -5.61 13.32 30.03
CA THR A 287 -6.79 13.73 30.81
C THR A 287 -8.06 13.67 29.98
N GLN A 288 -9.22 13.59 30.65
CA GLN A 288 -10.51 13.60 29.99
C GLN A 288 -10.66 14.85 29.12
N PRO A 289 -10.99 14.72 27.80
CA PRO A 289 -11.32 15.86 26.97
C PRO A 289 -12.54 16.63 27.49
N GLU A 290 -12.53 17.94 27.36
CA GLU A 290 -13.65 18.79 27.76
C GLU A 290 -14.88 18.59 26.84
N GLN A 291 -14.61 18.33 25.57
CA GLN A 291 -15.62 18.07 24.54
C GLN A 291 -15.57 16.61 24.08
N ARG A 292 -16.61 16.21 23.35
CA ARG A 292 -16.60 14.91 22.69
C ARG A 292 -15.42 14.80 21.75
N ALA A 293 -14.73 13.67 21.83
CA ALA A 293 -13.56 13.40 21.00
C ALA A 293 -13.51 11.95 20.52
N ILE A 294 -12.78 11.69 19.47
CA ILE A 294 -12.34 10.36 19.07
C ILE A 294 -10.84 10.22 19.27
N LEU A 295 -10.40 9.09 19.79
CA LEU A 295 -8.98 8.79 19.91
C LEU A 295 -8.60 7.71 18.89
N VAL A 296 -7.57 7.99 18.09
CA VAL A 296 -7.01 7.02 17.12
C VAL A 296 -5.50 7.03 17.26
N THR A 297 -4.92 5.88 17.55
CA THR A 297 -3.48 5.83 17.82
C THR A 297 -2.81 4.57 17.30
N ASN A 298 -1.54 4.72 16.97
CA ASN A 298 -0.63 3.66 16.53
C ASN A 298 0.57 3.56 17.48
N PRO A 299 0.42 2.91 18.65
CA PRO A 299 1.49 2.78 19.64
C PRO A 299 2.68 1.99 19.09
N PRO A 300 3.88 2.09 19.69
CA PRO A 300 5.01 1.24 19.32
C PRO A 300 4.70 -0.24 19.59
N TYR A 301 5.19 -1.13 18.71
CA TYR A 301 4.98 -2.59 18.81
C TYR A 301 6.20 -3.35 19.34
N GLY A 302 7.34 -2.67 19.53
CA GLY A 302 8.60 -3.27 19.98
C GLY A 302 9.42 -3.97 18.89
N GLU A 303 9.05 -3.85 17.62
CA GLU A 303 9.81 -4.43 16.50
C GLU A 303 10.92 -3.49 15.99
N ARG A 304 10.54 -2.24 15.75
CA ARG A 304 11.44 -1.21 15.19
C ARG A 304 11.79 -0.14 16.20
N ILE A 305 10.88 0.10 17.15
CA ILE A 305 11.06 1.04 18.24
C ILE A 305 11.04 0.23 19.52
N SER A 306 12.20 0.07 20.17
CA SER A 306 12.28 -0.60 21.46
C SER A 306 11.66 0.26 22.54
N SER A 307 10.68 -0.26 23.25
CA SER A 307 10.20 0.29 24.50
C SER A 307 10.68 -0.63 25.64
N PRO A 308 11.39 -0.11 26.66
CA PRO A 308 11.86 -0.92 27.78
C PRO A 308 10.72 -1.62 28.55
N ASP A 309 9.54 -1.00 28.56
CA ASP A 309 8.32 -1.56 29.17
C ASP A 309 7.12 -1.43 28.23
N LEU A 310 7.15 -2.19 27.13
CA LEU A 310 6.08 -2.20 26.14
C LEU A 310 4.73 -2.62 26.75
N LEU A 311 4.71 -3.67 27.58
CA LEU A 311 3.47 -4.15 28.18
C LEU A 311 2.92 -3.18 29.23
N GLY A 312 3.81 -2.47 29.95
CA GLY A 312 3.45 -1.37 30.85
C GLY A 312 2.79 -0.21 30.11
N LEU A 313 3.31 0.15 28.93
CA LEU A 313 2.70 1.17 28.08
C LEU A 313 1.25 0.81 27.71
N TYR A 314 1.00 -0.41 27.23
CA TYR A 314 -0.35 -0.84 26.86
C TYR A 314 -1.29 -0.94 28.06
N LYS A 315 -0.78 -1.29 29.23
CA LYS A 315 -1.55 -1.21 30.49
C LYS A 315 -1.92 0.25 30.80
N THR A 316 -0.99 1.19 30.67
CA THR A 316 -1.25 2.63 30.87
C THR A 316 -2.29 3.15 29.89
N ILE A 317 -2.21 2.76 28.59
CA ILE A 317 -3.25 3.09 27.61
C ILE A 317 -4.63 2.62 28.11
N GLY A 318 -4.75 1.36 28.53
CA GLY A 318 -6.02 0.82 29.03
C GLY A 318 -6.56 1.56 30.26
N GLU A 319 -5.71 1.87 31.23
CA GLU A 319 -6.09 2.64 32.43
C GLU A 319 -6.55 4.07 32.08
N ARG A 320 -5.84 4.74 31.14
CA ARG A 320 -6.23 6.09 30.69
C ARG A 320 -7.55 6.08 29.93
N LEU A 321 -7.73 5.15 29.00
CA LEU A 321 -9.00 5.00 28.29
C LEU A 321 -10.16 4.79 29.25
N LYS A 322 -9.99 3.89 30.23
CA LYS A 322 -11.04 3.56 31.21
C LYS A 322 -11.44 4.72 32.11
N HIS A 323 -10.49 5.54 32.54
CA HIS A 323 -10.72 6.56 33.56
C HIS A 323 -10.72 8.00 33.04
N GLN A 324 -10.15 8.25 31.85
CA GLN A 324 -9.92 9.59 31.29
C GLN A 324 -10.47 9.75 29.87
N PHE A 325 -11.33 8.80 29.40
CA PHE A 325 -11.92 8.89 28.07
C PHE A 325 -13.38 8.43 28.02
N VAL A 326 -14.07 8.54 29.14
CA VAL A 326 -15.47 8.10 29.29
C VAL A 326 -16.39 8.89 28.36
N GLY A 327 -17.33 8.20 27.68
CA GLY A 327 -18.27 8.80 26.73
C GLY A 327 -17.75 8.92 25.30
N ASN A 328 -16.54 8.44 25.03
CA ASN A 328 -15.85 8.57 23.74
C ASN A 328 -15.46 7.20 23.16
N ASP A 329 -15.06 7.21 21.90
CA ASP A 329 -14.56 6.01 21.19
C ASP A 329 -13.04 6.09 21.00
N ALA A 330 -12.34 5.01 21.29
CA ALA A 330 -10.90 4.89 21.08
C ALA A 330 -10.58 3.75 20.10
N TRP A 331 -9.64 4.00 19.19
CA TRP A 331 -9.17 3.06 18.20
C TRP A 331 -7.66 2.87 18.33
N VAL A 332 -7.22 1.63 18.50
CA VAL A 332 -5.83 1.28 18.72
C VAL A 332 -5.39 0.27 17.67
N LEU A 333 -4.31 0.59 16.94
CA LEU A 333 -3.66 -0.32 16.01
C LEU A 333 -2.52 -1.06 16.72
N SER A 334 -2.45 -2.38 16.59
CA SER A 334 -1.29 -3.18 17.01
C SER A 334 -1.30 -4.53 16.27
N TYR A 335 -0.17 -5.25 16.29
CA TYR A 335 -0.12 -6.62 15.76
C TYR A 335 0.03 -7.67 16.87
N ARG A 336 0.39 -7.27 18.09
CA ARG A 336 0.70 -8.18 19.21
C ARG A 336 -0.52 -8.39 20.10
N GLU A 337 -1.03 -9.62 20.17
CA GLU A 337 -2.17 -9.96 21.01
C GLU A 337 -1.88 -9.71 22.50
N GLU A 338 -0.65 -10.03 22.97
CA GLU A 338 -0.23 -9.78 24.34
C GLU A 338 -0.25 -8.29 24.73
N CYS A 339 -0.05 -7.39 23.78
CA CYS A 339 -0.19 -5.95 23.99
C CYS A 339 -1.67 -5.58 24.21
N PHE A 340 -2.54 -6.09 23.36
CA PHE A 340 -3.99 -5.88 23.51
C PHE A 340 -4.54 -6.46 24.80
N ASP A 341 -4.05 -7.60 25.26
CA ASP A 341 -4.45 -8.20 26.54
C ASP A 341 -4.13 -7.28 27.72
N LYS A 342 -3.03 -6.50 27.64
CA LYS A 342 -2.65 -5.54 28.69
C LYS A 342 -3.51 -4.30 28.74
N ILE A 343 -4.19 -3.93 27.66
CA ILE A 343 -5.23 -2.87 27.68
C ILE A 343 -6.34 -3.23 28.68
N GLY A 344 -6.67 -4.52 28.83
CA GLY A 344 -7.62 -5.00 29.83
C GLY A 344 -9.06 -4.56 29.55
N LEU A 345 -9.39 -4.15 28.34
CA LEU A 345 -10.72 -3.75 27.88
C LEU A 345 -11.19 -4.67 26.75
N LYS A 346 -12.50 -4.95 26.73
CA LYS A 346 -13.08 -5.74 25.64
C LYS A 346 -13.35 -4.84 24.43
N PRO A 347 -12.77 -5.11 23.24
CA PRO A 347 -13.07 -4.33 22.06
C PRO A 347 -14.49 -4.58 21.56
N SER A 348 -15.14 -3.52 21.08
CA SER A 348 -16.47 -3.59 20.44
C SER A 348 -16.36 -3.99 18.96
N LEU A 349 -15.19 -3.72 18.32
CA LEU A 349 -14.89 -4.08 16.95
C LEU A 349 -13.42 -4.48 16.82
N ARG A 350 -13.13 -5.45 15.94
CA ARG A 350 -11.80 -5.85 15.51
C ARG A 350 -11.74 -5.85 13.99
N THR A 351 -10.72 -5.24 13.41
CA THR A 351 -10.54 -5.16 11.97
C THR A 351 -9.10 -5.51 11.61
N PRO A 352 -8.85 -6.56 10.83
CA PRO A 352 -7.51 -6.92 10.40
C PRO A 352 -7.00 -5.91 9.36
N LEU A 353 -5.74 -5.51 9.51
CA LEU A 353 -5.03 -4.58 8.62
C LEU A 353 -3.58 -5.04 8.45
N PHE A 354 -2.93 -4.54 7.41
CA PHE A 354 -1.51 -4.80 7.17
C PHE A 354 -0.69 -3.51 7.21
N ASN A 355 0.28 -3.46 8.12
CA ASN A 355 1.30 -2.40 8.15
C ASN A 355 2.62 -2.94 7.58
N GLY A 356 2.83 -2.75 6.28
CA GLY A 356 3.90 -3.41 5.55
C GLY A 356 3.67 -4.93 5.47
N SER A 357 4.57 -5.71 6.06
CA SER A 357 4.46 -7.17 6.19
C SER A 357 3.77 -7.63 7.48
N LEU A 358 3.54 -6.71 8.43
CA LEU A 358 2.95 -7.05 9.73
C LEU A 358 1.43 -7.14 9.61
N GLU A 359 0.87 -8.28 10.01
CA GLU A 359 -0.56 -8.47 10.17
C GLU A 359 -1.00 -7.82 11.49
N CYS A 360 -1.67 -6.68 11.38
CA CYS A 360 -2.14 -5.88 12.50
C CYS A 360 -3.64 -6.04 12.71
N GLU A 361 -4.10 -5.65 13.88
CA GLU A 361 -5.52 -5.49 14.18
C GLU A 361 -5.79 -4.05 14.63
N LEU A 362 -6.82 -3.43 14.05
CA LEU A 362 -7.39 -2.17 14.54
C LEU A 362 -8.56 -2.51 15.46
N ARG A 363 -8.47 -2.15 16.75
CA ARG A 363 -9.48 -2.43 17.75
C ARG A 363 -10.19 -1.17 18.20
N LYS A 364 -11.54 -1.20 18.17
CA LYS A 364 -12.37 -0.14 18.74
C LYS A 364 -12.70 -0.48 20.19
N TYR A 365 -12.52 0.49 21.07
CA TYR A 365 -12.96 0.48 22.47
C TYR A 365 -13.96 1.61 22.67
N GLN A 366 -15.20 1.26 22.99
CA GLN A 366 -16.24 2.22 23.30
C GLN A 366 -16.26 2.43 24.81
N MET A 367 -15.98 3.65 25.23
CA MET A 367 -15.87 4.01 26.64
C MET A 367 -17.19 4.61 27.11
N PHE A 368 -17.82 4.01 28.09
CA PHE A 368 -19.09 4.45 28.68
C PHE A 368 -19.05 4.38 30.21
N SER A 369 -19.89 5.16 30.86
CA SER A 369 -20.06 5.10 32.30
C SER A 369 -21.09 4.00 32.64
N GLY A 370 -20.72 3.04 33.50
CA GLY A 370 -21.60 1.96 33.94
C GLY A 370 -21.25 0.58 33.39
N ARG A 371 -22.18 -0.36 33.47
CA ARG A 371 -21.98 -1.73 32.98
C ARG A 371 -22.44 -1.87 31.53
N PHE A 372 -21.75 -2.69 30.77
CA PHE A 372 -22.07 -2.97 29.37
C PHE A 372 -23.52 -3.45 29.14
N ASN A 373 -24.06 -4.19 30.10
CA ASN A 373 -25.43 -4.68 30.02
C ASN A 373 -26.45 -3.56 30.14
N ASP A 374 -26.16 -2.52 30.93
CA ASP A 374 -27.03 -1.38 31.13
C ASP A 374 -27.10 -0.53 29.85
N MET A 375 -25.97 -0.31 29.21
CA MET A 375 -25.87 0.38 27.91
C MET A 375 -26.66 -0.33 26.80
N ARG A 376 -26.62 -1.67 26.77
CA ARG A 376 -27.41 -2.46 25.81
C ARG A 376 -28.91 -2.35 26.06
N ALA A 377 -29.33 -2.31 27.32
CA ALA A 377 -30.73 -2.15 27.70
C ALA A 377 -31.29 -0.78 27.27
N ASP A 378 -30.45 0.25 27.27
CA ASP A 378 -30.78 1.62 26.83
C ASP A 378 -30.75 1.79 25.28
N GLY A 379 -30.55 0.73 24.51
CA GLY A 379 -30.55 0.76 23.03
C GLY A 379 -29.34 1.45 22.38
N GLN A 380 -28.29 1.72 23.14
CA GLN A 380 -27.07 2.42 22.66
C GLN A 380 -26.10 1.53 21.87
N ASP A 381 -26.41 0.22 21.73
CA ASP A 381 -25.54 -0.74 20.97
C ASP A 381 -25.93 -0.84 19.49
N ILE A 382 -26.40 0.23 18.88
CA ILE A 382 -26.70 0.22 17.45
C ILE A 382 -25.43 0.49 16.67
N LYS A 383 -24.84 -0.59 16.14
CA LYS A 383 -23.67 -0.49 15.27
C LYS A 383 -23.99 0.31 14.02
N THR A 384 -23.11 1.24 13.67
CA THR A 384 -23.21 2.03 12.46
C THR A 384 -23.18 1.13 11.22
N PRO A 385 -23.72 1.57 10.07
CA PRO A 385 -23.59 0.83 8.80
C PRO A 385 -22.14 0.50 8.45
N GLN A 386 -21.21 1.39 8.79
CA GLN A 386 -19.79 1.19 8.58
C GLN A 386 -19.22 0.08 9.47
N GLU A 387 -19.53 0.07 10.75
CA GLU A 387 -19.12 -0.99 11.68
C GLU A 387 -19.65 -2.36 11.26
N ARG A 388 -20.89 -2.42 10.75
CA ARG A 388 -21.46 -3.67 10.22
C ARG A 388 -20.70 -4.18 8.99
N ARG A 389 -20.25 -3.28 8.08
CA ARG A 389 -19.39 -3.61 6.94
C ARG A 389 -18.04 -4.16 7.41
N LEU A 390 -17.36 -3.45 8.31
CA LEU A 390 -16.08 -3.89 8.87
C LEU A 390 -16.17 -5.26 9.56
N MET A 391 -17.26 -5.54 10.26
CA MET A 391 -17.51 -6.87 10.85
C MET A 391 -17.70 -7.96 9.78
N ALA A 392 -18.40 -7.64 8.71
CA ALA A 392 -18.58 -8.57 7.59
C ALA A 392 -17.24 -8.86 6.90
N ASP A 393 -16.41 -7.84 6.71
CA ASP A 393 -15.07 -7.98 6.13
C ASP A 393 -14.15 -8.78 7.05
N HIS A 394 -14.19 -8.54 8.37
CA HIS A 394 -13.46 -9.35 9.35
C HIS A 394 -13.87 -10.83 9.29
N LYS A 395 -15.17 -11.12 9.20
CA LYS A 395 -15.67 -12.50 9.09
C LYS A 395 -15.18 -13.18 7.80
N ARG A 396 -15.19 -12.46 6.67
CA ARG A 396 -14.67 -12.95 5.39
C ARG A 396 -13.16 -13.21 5.47
N PHE A 397 -12.41 -12.28 6.06
CA PHE A 397 -10.97 -12.42 6.24
C PHE A 397 -10.62 -13.65 7.08
N LYS A 398 -11.32 -13.87 8.21
CA LYS A 398 -11.13 -15.04 9.08
C LYS A 398 -11.43 -16.34 8.33
N GLN A 399 -12.54 -16.41 7.59
CA GLN A 399 -12.89 -17.57 6.78
C GLN A 399 -11.85 -17.87 5.70
N HIS A 400 -11.31 -16.83 5.05
CA HIS A 400 -10.27 -16.99 4.03
C HIS A 400 -8.93 -17.45 4.63
N ARG A 401 -8.60 -16.98 5.83
CA ARG A 401 -7.41 -17.41 6.58
C ARG A 401 -7.53 -18.87 7.00
N GLU A 402 -8.64 -19.27 7.61
CA GLU A 402 -8.91 -20.66 8.02
C GLU A 402 -8.94 -21.62 6.82
N PHE A 403 -9.39 -21.13 5.66
CA PHE A 403 -9.35 -21.89 4.41
C PHE A 403 -7.90 -22.08 3.92
N ARG A 404 -7.06 -21.03 3.98
CA ARG A 404 -5.64 -21.13 3.63
C ARG A 404 -4.86 -22.04 4.56
N GLU A 405 -5.05 -21.92 5.87
CA GLU A 405 -4.40 -22.76 6.86
C GLU A 405 -4.74 -24.25 6.63
N ARG A 406 -5.98 -24.59 6.33
CA ARG A 406 -6.39 -25.95 5.94
C ARG A 406 -5.71 -26.45 4.66
N LEU A 407 -5.54 -25.60 3.66
CA LEU A 407 -4.84 -25.94 2.42
C LEU A 407 -3.33 -26.12 2.62
N ASP A 408 -2.74 -25.42 3.61
CA ASP A 408 -1.32 -25.55 3.93
C ASP A 408 -1.02 -26.81 4.74
N ASP A 409 -1.98 -27.29 5.54
CA ASP A 409 -1.86 -28.49 6.37
C ASP A 409 -2.11 -29.80 5.59
N ASP A 410 -2.83 -29.79 4.45
CA ASP A 410 -3.09 -30.97 3.61
C ASP A 410 -2.73 -30.75 2.14
N PRO A 411 -1.55 -31.22 1.69
CA PRO A 411 -1.13 -31.16 0.28
C PRO A 411 -2.02 -31.94 -0.69
N GLU A 412 -2.74 -32.98 -0.22
CA GLU A 412 -3.65 -33.78 -1.05
C GLU A 412 -4.98 -33.04 -1.27
N GLU A 413 -5.47 -32.31 -0.26
CA GLU A 413 -6.65 -31.46 -0.38
C GLU A 413 -6.39 -30.29 -1.35
N ARG A 414 -5.18 -29.71 -1.34
CA ARG A 414 -4.72 -28.76 -2.39
C ARG A 414 -4.86 -29.30 -3.80
N MET A 415 -4.52 -30.58 -4.01
CA MET A 415 -4.64 -31.19 -5.34
C MET A 415 -6.09 -31.53 -5.70
N ARG A 416 -6.95 -31.84 -4.74
CA ARG A 416 -8.38 -32.12 -4.96
C ARG A 416 -9.12 -30.84 -5.33
N ASP A 417 -8.94 -29.76 -4.60
CA ASP A 417 -9.58 -28.47 -4.87
C ASP A 417 -9.15 -27.90 -6.23
N ARG A 418 -7.87 -27.99 -6.59
CA ARG A 418 -7.39 -27.61 -7.93
C ARG A 418 -8.01 -28.46 -9.06
N ARG A 419 -8.32 -29.75 -8.79
CA ARG A 419 -9.02 -30.61 -9.75
C ARG A 419 -10.50 -30.26 -9.86
N GLU A 420 -11.12 -29.85 -8.76
CA GLU A 420 -12.52 -29.48 -8.71
C GLU A 420 -12.77 -28.10 -9.32
N GLU A 421 -11.90 -27.12 -9.08
CA GLU A 421 -11.91 -25.83 -9.76
C GLU A 421 -11.72 -25.97 -11.28
N ARG A 422 -10.82 -26.87 -11.71
CA ARG A 422 -10.65 -27.20 -13.15
C ARG A 422 -11.90 -27.85 -13.75
N ARG A 423 -12.57 -28.74 -13.02
CA ARG A 423 -13.84 -29.35 -13.46
C ARG A 423 -14.97 -28.33 -13.54
N ASN A 424 -15.09 -27.45 -12.56
CA ASN A 424 -16.11 -26.41 -12.53
C ASN A 424 -15.88 -25.31 -13.59
N ALA A 425 -14.63 -24.96 -13.88
CA ALA A 425 -14.27 -24.07 -14.99
C ALA A 425 -14.58 -24.71 -16.37
N PHE A 426 -14.42 -26.03 -16.48
CA PHE A 426 -14.73 -26.76 -17.72
C PHE A 426 -16.25 -26.94 -17.94
N SER A 427 -17.03 -27.16 -16.86
CA SER A 427 -18.49 -27.27 -16.92
C SER A 427 -19.18 -25.92 -17.21
N ARG A 428 -18.63 -24.80 -16.76
CA ARG A 428 -19.13 -23.47 -17.12
C ARG A 428 -18.90 -23.10 -18.60
N ARG A 429 -17.88 -23.68 -19.25
CA ARG A 429 -17.63 -23.52 -20.70
C ARG A 429 -18.47 -24.44 -21.57
N GLY A 430 -19.02 -25.54 -21.04
CA GLY A 430 -19.88 -26.48 -21.77
C GLY A 430 -21.34 -26.05 -21.93
N GLY A 431 -21.76 -24.96 -21.25
CA GLY A 431 -23.13 -24.46 -21.28
C GLY A 431 -23.47 -23.53 -22.46
N GLU A 432 -22.48 -22.90 -23.07
CA GLU A 432 -22.71 -21.91 -24.15
C GLU A 432 -22.63 -22.50 -25.59
N ASP A 433 -22.13 -23.73 -25.75
CA ASP A 433 -21.94 -24.33 -27.08
C ASP A 433 -23.06 -25.31 -27.50
N ASN A 434 -24.07 -25.55 -26.65
CA ASN A 434 -25.15 -26.49 -26.97
C ASN A 434 -26.31 -25.87 -27.76
N ASP A 435 -26.34 -24.57 -28.00
CA ASP A 435 -27.41 -23.90 -28.74
C ASP A 435 -27.09 -23.69 -30.25
N ARG A 436 -25.93 -24.15 -30.72
CA ARG A 436 -25.52 -24.07 -32.14
C ARG A 436 -25.49 -25.39 -32.88
N ARG A 437 -25.79 -26.55 -32.26
CA ARG A 437 -25.73 -27.88 -32.91
C ARG A 437 -27.08 -28.50 -33.27
N SER A 438 -28.21 -27.81 -33.17
CA SER A 438 -29.51 -28.34 -33.55
C SER A 438 -29.97 -28.00 -34.98
N ARG A 439 -29.10 -27.58 -35.89
CA ARG A 439 -29.50 -27.22 -37.27
C ARG A 439 -28.81 -27.96 -38.43
N PHE A 440 -28.09 -29.06 -38.19
CA PHE A 440 -27.62 -29.91 -39.31
C PHE A 440 -27.59 -31.38 -38.88
N ALA A 441 -28.75 -32.01 -38.91
CA ALA A 441 -28.90 -33.47 -38.98
C ALA A 441 -29.77 -33.79 -40.18
N ASP A 442 -29.16 -34.00 -41.32
CA ASP A 442 -29.64 -34.98 -42.30
C ASP A 442 -28.55 -35.30 -43.33
N ARG A 443 -28.46 -36.62 -43.62
CA ARG A 443 -27.82 -37.33 -44.73
C ARG A 443 -26.40 -37.88 -44.56
N GLY A 444 -26.32 -39.17 -44.44
CA GLY A 444 -25.58 -40.00 -45.41
C GLY A 444 -24.35 -40.76 -44.94
N GLU A 445 -24.52 -42.01 -44.57
CA GLU A 445 -23.65 -43.19 -44.86
C GLU A 445 -22.14 -43.18 -44.46
N ARG A 446 -21.80 -44.10 -43.57
CA ARG A 446 -20.44 -44.60 -43.29
C ARG A 446 -19.92 -45.50 -44.46
N PRO A 447 -18.62 -45.58 -44.67
CA PRO A 447 -17.94 -46.86 -44.70
C PRO A 447 -16.68 -47.04 -43.87
N ALA A 448 -16.62 -48.20 -43.33
CA ALA A 448 -15.55 -49.15 -42.97
C ALA A 448 -14.10 -48.70 -42.64
N ARG A 449 -13.68 -49.22 -41.52
CA ARG A 449 -12.31 -49.38 -41.03
C ARG A 449 -11.41 -50.15 -41.98
N ARG A 450 -10.15 -49.75 -42.10
CA ARG A 450 -8.98 -50.60 -42.37
C ARG A 450 -7.74 -50.23 -41.55
N PRO A 451 -6.80 -51.19 -41.33
CA PRO A 451 -5.93 -51.19 -40.15
C PRO A 451 -4.51 -50.67 -40.40
N SER A 452 -3.83 -50.46 -39.30
CA SER A 452 -2.42 -50.14 -39.05
C SER A 452 -1.39 -50.61 -40.08
N SER A 453 -0.44 -49.73 -40.45
CA SER A 453 0.86 -50.15 -40.98
C SER A 453 1.98 -49.47 -40.19
N ARG A 454 2.90 -50.31 -39.77
CA ARG A 454 4.16 -50.18 -39.06
C ARG A 454 5.01 -49.00 -39.48
N ASN A 455 5.65 -48.39 -38.50
CA ASN A 455 6.77 -47.48 -38.62
C ASN A 455 8.10 -48.30 -38.71
N PRO A 456 8.92 -48.10 -39.70
CA PRO A 456 10.22 -48.73 -39.79
C PRO A 456 11.32 -47.66 -39.70
N PHE A 457 11.74 -47.23 -38.50
CA PHE A 457 13.07 -46.67 -38.27
C PHE A 457 13.34 -46.56 -36.78
N ALA A 458 13.95 -47.62 -36.23
CA ALA A 458 14.70 -47.60 -35.00
C ALA A 458 16.14 -47.99 -35.34
N PRO A 459 17.15 -47.25 -34.98
CA PRO A 459 18.50 -47.77 -34.95
C PRO A 459 18.88 -48.34 -33.58
N HIS A 460 19.69 -49.38 -33.67
CA HIS A 460 20.20 -50.29 -32.68
C HIS A 460 20.92 -49.63 -31.50
N ALA A 461 20.77 -50.26 -30.32
CA ALA A 461 21.60 -50.09 -29.16
C ALA A 461 22.95 -50.82 -29.37
N GLU A 462 24.07 -50.14 -29.09
CA GLU A 462 25.32 -50.77 -28.75
C GLU A 462 25.70 -50.42 -27.31
N GLU A 463 26.08 -51.48 -26.60
CA GLU A 463 26.59 -51.49 -25.24
C GLU A 463 27.99 -50.83 -25.19
N GLY A 464 28.23 -49.98 -24.16
CA GLY A 464 29.57 -49.40 -23.92
C GLY A 464 29.65 -48.64 -22.60
N GLU A 465 30.09 -49.36 -21.58
CA GLU A 465 30.88 -48.94 -20.44
C GLU A 465 30.42 -47.91 -19.43
N ARG A 466 30.25 -48.41 -18.22
CA ARG A 466 30.14 -47.69 -16.92
C ARG A 466 31.48 -47.01 -16.57
N GLY A 467 31.42 -45.74 -16.24
CA GLY A 467 32.55 -45.04 -15.62
C GLY A 467 32.27 -43.55 -15.46
N GLY A 468 32.23 -43.03 -14.24
CA GLY A 468 32.40 -41.62 -13.98
C GLY A 468 31.20 -40.85 -13.45
N ARG A 469 30.70 -41.23 -12.29
CA ARG A 469 29.78 -40.40 -11.48
C ARG A 469 30.25 -40.36 -10.06
N ASN A 470 31.30 -39.62 -9.71
CA ASN A 470 31.65 -39.28 -8.32
C ASN A 470 32.64 -38.12 -8.12
N GLU A 471 33.15 -37.48 -9.17
CA GLU A 471 34.15 -36.41 -8.97
C GLU A 471 33.62 -34.97 -8.89
N TRP A 472 32.31 -34.71 -9.07
CA TRP A 472 31.76 -33.35 -9.06
C TRP A 472 31.07 -32.96 -7.72
N ARG A 473 31.30 -33.71 -6.65
CA ARG A 473 30.67 -33.43 -5.35
C ARG A 473 31.63 -32.97 -4.24
N GLU A 474 32.92 -33.05 -4.43
CA GLU A 474 33.92 -32.63 -3.42
C GLU A 474 34.43 -31.20 -3.60
N GLU A 475 34.51 -30.67 -4.81
CA GLU A 475 34.98 -29.29 -5.03
C GLU A 475 34.03 -28.17 -4.54
N ARG A 476 32.83 -28.45 -4.14
CA ARG A 476 31.90 -27.44 -3.59
C ARG A 476 31.88 -27.34 -2.06
N ARG A 477 32.67 -28.14 -1.37
CA ARG A 477 32.76 -28.08 0.10
C ARG A 477 33.97 -27.35 0.64
N GLU A 478 35.01 -27.17 -0.12
CA GLU A 478 36.23 -26.48 0.31
C GLU A 478 36.20 -24.95 0.10
N GLY A 479 35.38 -24.43 -0.79
CA GLY A 479 35.28 -22.99 -1.07
C GLY A 479 34.42 -22.16 -0.09
N ARG A 480 33.90 -22.73 1.00
CA ARG A 480 33.03 -22.00 1.97
C ARG A 480 33.62 -21.79 3.35
N ASN A 481 34.86 -22.18 3.61
CA ASN A 481 35.45 -22.10 4.96
C ASN A 481 36.62 -21.12 5.11
N GLU A 482 37.02 -20.39 4.08
CA GLU A 482 38.13 -19.40 4.17
C GLU A 482 37.69 -17.93 4.27
N GLY A 483 36.40 -17.61 4.26
CA GLY A 483 35.89 -16.24 4.29
C GLY A 483 35.50 -15.66 5.66
N PHE A 484 35.71 -16.38 6.77
CA PHE A 484 35.18 -15.94 8.09
C PHE A 484 36.21 -16.02 9.24
N ARG A 485 37.50 -15.74 8.95
CA ARG A 485 38.53 -15.76 10.01
C ARG A 485 39.57 -14.64 9.88
N GLU A 486 39.13 -13.39 9.68
CA GLU A 486 39.98 -12.23 9.93
C GLU A 486 39.12 -11.01 10.26
N LYS A 487 38.82 -10.86 11.55
CA LYS A 487 38.55 -9.60 12.27
C LYS A 487 38.10 -9.89 13.69
N ARG A 488 39.00 -10.47 14.48
CA ARG A 488 38.99 -10.33 15.95
C ARG A 488 40.42 -10.41 16.45
N GLY A 489 40.90 -9.25 16.90
CA GLY A 489 42.10 -9.21 17.72
C GLY A 489 42.91 -7.94 17.51
N PHE A 490 42.59 -6.89 18.24
CA PHE A 490 43.60 -6.03 18.84
C PHE A 490 43.00 -5.34 20.06
N LYS A 491 43.39 -5.89 21.22
CA LYS A 491 43.35 -5.23 22.53
C LYS A 491 44.71 -4.63 22.82
N GLY A 492 44.73 -3.50 23.53
CA GLY A 492 45.87 -2.90 24.21
C GLY A 492 46.15 -1.51 23.66
N GLY A 493 46.01 -0.41 24.33
CA GLY A 493 46.33 -0.11 25.72
C GLY A 493 47.32 1.02 25.76
N LYS A 494 47.07 2.05 26.60
CA LYS A 494 47.97 3.08 27.12
C LYS A 494 48.08 4.39 26.33
N ASP A 495 47.45 5.47 26.84
CA ASP A 495 47.99 6.44 27.83
C ASP A 495 48.95 7.51 27.29
N PHE A 496 48.74 8.75 27.84
CA PHE A 496 49.56 9.98 27.84
C PHE A 496 49.42 10.87 26.59
N GLY A 497 48.95 12.11 26.77
CA GLY A 497 49.52 13.20 27.42
C GLY A 497 48.85 14.53 27.14
N HIS A 498 48.62 15.26 28.18
CA HIS A 498 48.37 16.70 28.23
C HIS A 498 49.32 17.53 27.35
N LYS A 499 48.80 18.56 26.72
CA LYS A 499 49.44 19.88 26.73
C LYS A 499 48.45 21.03 26.43
N ASN A 500 48.27 21.85 27.42
CA ASN A 500 47.82 23.26 27.38
C ASN A 500 48.76 24.15 26.56
N TYR A 501 48.21 25.19 25.98
CA TYR A 501 48.69 26.59 25.81
C TYR A 501 47.71 27.24 24.84
N GLY A 502 47.09 28.39 25.09
CA GLY A 502 47.37 29.53 25.89
C GLY A 502 47.10 30.78 25.06
N LYS A 503 46.19 31.62 25.54
CA LYS A 503 46.11 33.07 25.49
C LYS A 503 46.34 33.87 24.19
N GLY A 504 45.40 34.81 23.99
CA GLY A 504 45.58 36.14 23.36
C GLY A 504 44.32 36.48 22.55
N GLY A 505 43.45 37.33 22.88
CA GLY A 505 43.58 38.70 23.44
C GLY A 505 43.31 39.68 22.30
N GLY A 506 42.20 40.44 22.35
CA GLY A 506 41.99 41.54 21.41
C GLY A 506 40.55 42.08 21.37
N ARG A 507 40.22 42.90 22.37
CA ARG A 507 39.10 43.87 22.34
C ARG A 507 39.31 44.87 21.19
N LYS A 508 38.20 45.30 20.55
CA LYS A 508 37.97 46.75 20.24
C LYS A 508 36.47 46.99 20.07
N ASP A 509 35.96 47.81 20.99
CA ASP A 509 34.76 48.62 20.93
C ASP A 509 34.84 49.66 19.80
N PHE A 510 33.68 50.11 19.38
CA PHE A 510 33.22 51.44 18.94
C PHE A 510 31.92 51.21 18.17
N GLY A 511 30.79 51.79 18.47
CA GLY A 511 30.39 53.00 19.08
C GLY A 511 29.19 53.57 18.34
N ARG A 512 28.08 53.69 19.03
CA ARG A 512 27.00 54.68 18.89
C ARG A 512 26.69 55.32 17.53
N GLY A 513 25.37 55.34 17.18
CA GLY A 513 24.76 56.27 16.24
C GLY A 513 23.25 56.17 16.19
N ASN A 514 22.60 56.87 17.08
CA ASN A 514 21.16 57.13 17.24
C ASN A 514 20.68 58.16 16.20
N LYS A 515 19.41 58.03 15.72
CA LYS A 515 18.40 59.05 15.30
C LYS A 515 17.43 58.35 14.31
N GLY A 516 16.18 58.10 14.58
CA GLY A 516 15.11 58.98 15.01
C GLY A 516 14.56 59.80 13.85
N ARG A 517 13.41 59.38 13.30
CA ARG A 517 12.33 60.29 12.87
C ARG A 517 11.07 59.53 12.40
N THR A 518 10.03 59.90 13.06
CA THR A 518 8.58 59.74 12.86
C THR A 518 8.02 60.49 11.66
N TYR A 519 6.72 60.22 11.40
CA TYR A 519 5.70 60.85 10.55
C TYR A 519 5.60 60.22 9.13
N GLY A 520 4.42 60.00 8.58
CA GLY A 520 3.04 60.30 8.97
C GLY A 520 2.07 59.66 7.95
N ASP A 521 0.83 59.62 8.34
CA ASP A 521 -0.38 59.21 7.66
C ASP A 521 -0.58 59.86 6.29
N GLU A 522 -1.36 59.20 5.44
CA GLU A 522 -2.52 59.63 4.66
C GLU A 522 -2.72 58.70 3.48
N GLU A 523 -3.88 58.03 3.49
CA GLU A 523 -5.05 58.04 2.58
C GLU A 523 -4.76 58.18 1.07
N ASP A 524 -5.00 57.08 0.30
CA ASP A 524 -6.11 56.97 -0.65
C ASP A 524 -6.34 55.50 -1.08
#